data_8290733649a9f000bb78f9910888f1f1
#
_entry.id   8290733649a9f000bb78f9910888f1f1
#
_cell.length_a   1.000
_cell.length_b   1.000
_cell.length_c   1.000
_cell.angle_alpha   90.00
_cell.angle_beta   90.00
_cell.angle_gamma   90.00
#
_symmetry.space_group_name_H-M   'P 1'
#
loop_
_entity.id
_entity.type
_entity.pdbx_description
1 polymer ?
#
loop_
_entity_poly.entity_id
_entity_poly.type
_entity_poly.pdbx_seq_one_letter_code
_entity_poly.pdbx_strand_id
1 'polypeptide(L)'
;MSHWYPREFAAHICRQLRTEVPERPREDCPGCSILSVLISTCYQASLMREEERQVRFRLIFREPERFPAGQDPPDGLHRMVFLEPRPCTEDELRRLSPAISFDRAMIGVNLNVDGKLQIWGVVHSGTRWMQAIHGGTQLINPVPDSLIVFVTGPGRISVSVGSTMIAGLRGGQVVSMAREVFAASWLRAIFATHRDELWDLHQDARQKSGDIWPPIDPEFPVILGQNLLRRVISLMRSYRHGGTLLIIPSERTDELKQANPYLNIKYPFLTDIGRRRIFPHIVGIMNEFARVASRSQRECRPLGWDEYLALSDPVLTRMDEALFELAHFVADLSLVDGAVVLNRRFEVLGFGAEISGGLENVTQLHVALDIEGETRQPEAVKGRGTRHRSAYRLCNALHDALAIVISQDGQVLFVHWHDGAVTCWDQVATSLLDF
;
A
#
# COMPACT_ATOMS: atom_id res chain seq x y z
N MET A 1 21.96 14.14 -12.98
CA MET A 1 21.00 13.05 -13.25
C MET A 1 20.16 13.47 -14.45
N SER A 2 19.99 12.60 -15.47
CA SER A 2 19.14 12.91 -16.62
C SER A 2 17.67 12.77 -16.19
N HIS A 3 16.85 13.77 -16.53
CA HIS A 3 15.39 13.66 -16.33
C HIS A 3 14.78 12.71 -17.37
N TRP A 4 13.80 11.94 -16.94
CA TRP A 4 12.98 11.08 -17.79
C TRP A 4 11.74 11.83 -18.25
N TYR A 5 11.43 11.71 -19.52
CA TYR A 5 10.21 12.24 -20.14
C TYR A 5 9.25 11.10 -20.49
N PRO A 6 7.98 11.38 -20.81
CA PRO A 6 6.97 10.35 -21.07
C PRO A 6 7.38 9.30 -22.09
N ARG A 7 8.16 9.68 -23.12
CA ARG A 7 8.61 8.75 -24.17
C ARG A 7 9.64 7.73 -23.65
N GLU A 8 10.63 8.19 -22.88
CA GLU A 8 11.62 7.33 -22.27
C GLU A 8 10.98 6.43 -21.22
N PHE A 9 10.02 6.96 -20.46
CA PHE A 9 9.26 6.20 -19.46
C PHE A 9 8.42 5.10 -20.14
N ALA A 10 7.71 5.39 -21.24
CA ALA A 10 6.98 4.38 -21.99
C ALA A 10 7.90 3.28 -22.56
N ALA A 11 9.09 3.66 -23.06
CA ALA A 11 10.10 2.69 -23.51
C ALA A 11 10.61 1.81 -22.36
N HIS A 12 10.75 2.37 -21.16
CA HIS A 12 11.10 1.61 -19.96
C HIS A 12 10.00 0.60 -19.61
N ILE A 13 8.74 1.03 -19.55
CA ILE A 13 7.59 0.13 -19.31
C ILE A 13 7.56 -1.00 -20.33
N CYS A 14 7.76 -0.71 -21.61
CA CYS A 14 7.80 -1.73 -22.65
C CYS A 14 8.89 -2.79 -22.44
N ARG A 15 10.06 -2.39 -21.92
CA ARG A 15 11.12 -3.36 -21.57
C ARG A 15 10.72 -4.22 -20.38
N GLN A 16 10.22 -3.60 -19.31
CA GLN A 16 9.77 -4.30 -18.10
C GLN A 16 8.67 -5.32 -18.42
N LEU A 17 7.67 -4.94 -19.21
CA LEU A 17 6.61 -5.84 -19.62
C LEU A 17 7.12 -7.08 -20.38
N ARG A 18 8.26 -6.97 -21.07
CA ARG A 18 8.86 -8.11 -21.79
C ARG A 18 9.64 -9.05 -20.86
N THR A 19 10.22 -8.52 -19.78
CA THR A 19 11.12 -9.29 -18.88
C THR A 19 10.40 -9.89 -17.69
N GLU A 20 9.47 -9.16 -17.08
CA GLU A 20 8.86 -9.51 -15.78
C GLU A 20 7.52 -10.23 -15.91
N VAL A 21 6.85 -10.17 -17.06
CA VAL A 21 5.54 -10.77 -17.28
C VAL A 21 5.52 -11.58 -18.59
N PRO A 22 6.41 -12.57 -18.77
CA PRO A 22 6.54 -13.28 -20.04
C PRO A 22 5.37 -14.21 -20.37
N GLU A 23 4.63 -14.71 -19.39
CA GLU A 23 3.67 -15.81 -19.54
C GLU A 23 2.19 -15.39 -19.60
N ARG A 24 1.86 -14.10 -19.46
CA ARG A 24 0.46 -13.65 -19.47
C ARG A 24 -0.02 -13.23 -20.86
N PRO A 25 -1.28 -13.52 -21.23
CA PRO A 25 -1.86 -13.05 -22.48
C PRO A 25 -1.80 -11.51 -22.52
N ARG A 26 -1.11 -10.95 -23.50
CA ARG A 26 -0.91 -9.49 -23.66
C ARG A 26 -2.04 -8.80 -24.42
N GLU A 27 -3.20 -9.41 -24.44
CA GLU A 27 -4.31 -8.93 -25.26
C GLU A 27 -4.84 -7.55 -24.87
N ASP A 28 -4.66 -7.16 -23.58
CA ASP A 28 -5.09 -5.87 -23.03
C ASP A 28 -3.90 -4.93 -22.72
N CYS A 29 -2.78 -5.09 -23.42
CA CYS A 29 -1.64 -4.18 -23.36
C CYS A 29 -1.38 -3.60 -24.75
N PRO A 30 -1.35 -2.26 -24.89
CA PRO A 30 -1.08 -1.64 -26.19
C PRO A 30 0.37 -1.85 -26.62
N GLY A 31 0.61 -1.91 -27.93
CA GLY A 31 1.97 -1.91 -28.46
C GLY A 31 2.76 -0.65 -28.05
N CYS A 32 4.10 -0.74 -28.07
CA CYS A 32 4.97 0.30 -27.51
C CYS A 32 4.76 1.69 -28.12
N SER A 33 4.41 1.78 -29.39
CA SER A 33 4.08 3.07 -30.05
C SER A 33 2.81 3.70 -29.46
N ILE A 34 1.77 2.91 -29.30
CA ILE A 34 0.49 3.34 -28.72
C ILE A 34 0.68 3.67 -27.22
N LEU A 35 1.43 2.84 -26.48
CA LEU A 35 1.76 3.10 -25.09
C LEU A 35 2.47 4.44 -24.92
N SER A 36 3.41 4.78 -25.82
CA SER A 36 4.10 6.07 -25.78
C SER A 36 3.15 7.25 -25.98
N VAL A 37 2.16 7.13 -26.88
CA VAL A 37 1.13 8.14 -27.07
C VAL A 37 0.25 8.25 -25.82
N LEU A 38 -0.23 7.13 -25.29
CA LEU A 38 -1.10 7.09 -24.12
C LEU A 38 -0.44 7.73 -22.90
N ILE A 39 0.81 7.35 -22.59
CA ILE A 39 1.57 7.91 -21.46
C ILE A 39 1.84 9.40 -21.66
N SER A 40 2.16 9.84 -22.90
CA SER A 40 2.36 11.26 -23.20
C SER A 40 1.07 12.07 -22.99
N THR A 41 -0.08 11.58 -23.48
CA THR A 41 -1.39 12.21 -23.28
C THR A 41 -1.76 12.31 -21.81
N CYS A 42 -1.58 11.22 -21.04
CA CYS A 42 -1.81 11.22 -19.60
C CYS A 42 -0.88 12.20 -18.86
N TYR A 43 0.37 12.29 -19.27
CA TYR A 43 1.34 13.22 -18.69
C TYR A 43 0.94 14.68 -18.94
N GLN A 44 0.59 15.03 -20.18
CA GLN A 44 0.13 16.38 -20.50
C GLN A 44 -1.15 16.73 -19.72
N ALA A 45 -2.13 15.82 -19.70
CA ALA A 45 -3.34 16.01 -18.90
C ALA A 45 -3.03 16.24 -17.41
N SER A 46 -2.04 15.54 -16.85
CA SER A 46 -1.64 15.68 -15.42
C SER A 46 -1.13 17.07 -15.06
N LEU A 47 -0.57 17.81 -16.03
CA LEU A 47 -0.06 19.18 -15.83
C LEU A 47 -1.14 20.25 -15.88
N MET A 48 -2.34 19.88 -16.35
CA MET A 48 -3.49 20.76 -16.46
C MET A 48 -4.27 20.86 -15.14
N ARG A 49 -5.23 21.78 -15.12
CA ARG A 49 -6.21 21.94 -14.03
C ARG A 49 -7.61 21.97 -14.61
N GLU A 50 -8.55 21.47 -13.83
CA GLU A 50 -9.97 21.64 -14.11
C GLU A 50 -10.61 22.35 -12.92
N GLU A 51 -11.17 23.54 -13.13
CA GLU A 51 -11.76 24.37 -12.06
C GLU A 51 -10.88 24.45 -10.79
N GLU A 52 -9.64 24.88 -10.94
CA GLU A 52 -8.64 25.00 -9.86
C GLU A 52 -8.16 23.65 -9.26
N ARG A 53 -8.76 22.51 -9.64
CA ARG A 53 -8.38 21.18 -9.15
C ARG A 53 -7.29 20.57 -10.01
N GLN A 54 -6.37 19.87 -9.37
CA GLN A 54 -5.38 19.06 -10.08
C GLN A 54 -6.08 17.89 -10.78
N VAL A 55 -5.71 17.62 -12.01
CA VAL A 55 -6.19 16.49 -12.79
C VAL A 55 -5.68 15.19 -12.16
N ARG A 56 -6.60 14.34 -11.76
CA ARG A 56 -6.34 13.02 -11.17
C ARG A 56 -7.36 12.04 -11.70
N PHE A 57 -6.90 10.91 -12.23
CA PHE A 57 -7.78 9.84 -12.72
C PHE A 57 -7.03 8.52 -12.81
N ARG A 58 -7.79 7.45 -12.94
CA ARG A 58 -7.31 6.15 -13.40
C ARG A 58 -7.84 5.88 -14.79
N LEU A 59 -7.06 5.19 -15.59
CA LEU A 59 -7.42 4.77 -16.94
C LEU A 59 -7.13 3.28 -17.09
N ILE A 60 -8.05 2.53 -17.70
CA ILE A 60 -7.86 1.12 -18.06
C ILE A 60 -7.88 0.96 -19.57
N PHE A 61 -6.85 0.30 -20.12
CA PHE A 61 -6.80 -0.05 -21.54
C PHE A 61 -7.38 -1.45 -21.71
N ARG A 62 -8.62 -1.52 -22.18
CA ARG A 62 -9.36 -2.77 -22.39
C ARG A 62 -10.58 -2.54 -23.26
N GLU A 63 -10.90 -3.51 -24.11
CA GLU A 63 -12.13 -3.49 -24.89
C GLU A 63 -13.36 -3.64 -23.98
N PRO A 64 -14.43 -2.84 -24.20
CA PRO A 64 -15.63 -2.89 -23.37
C PRO A 64 -16.32 -4.26 -23.36
N GLU A 65 -16.24 -5.02 -24.45
CA GLU A 65 -16.83 -6.36 -24.60
C GLU A 65 -16.17 -7.41 -23.71
N ARG A 66 -14.93 -7.16 -23.28
CA ARG A 66 -14.17 -8.07 -22.41
C ARG A 66 -14.53 -7.97 -20.94
N PHE A 67 -15.35 -6.99 -20.54
CA PHE A 67 -15.88 -6.93 -19.19
C PHE A 67 -17.06 -7.89 -19.07
N PRO A 68 -17.05 -8.82 -18.09
CA PRO A 68 -18.15 -9.74 -17.88
C PRO A 68 -19.47 -8.99 -17.69
N ALA A 69 -20.53 -9.46 -18.34
CA ALA A 69 -21.86 -8.93 -18.13
C ALA A 69 -22.39 -9.31 -16.74
N GLY A 70 -23.12 -8.41 -16.08
CA GLY A 70 -23.75 -8.69 -14.79
C GLY A 70 -22.79 -8.66 -13.60
N GLN A 71 -21.61 -8.11 -13.75
CA GLN A 71 -20.71 -7.81 -12.62
C GLN A 71 -20.86 -6.34 -12.23
N ASP A 72 -21.11 -6.11 -10.94
CA ASP A 72 -21.27 -4.78 -10.37
C ASP A 72 -20.47 -4.67 -9.06
N PRO A 73 -20.05 -3.47 -8.66
CA PRO A 73 -19.55 -3.24 -7.32
C PRO A 73 -20.56 -3.72 -6.24
N PRO A 74 -20.09 -4.20 -5.08
CA PRO A 74 -18.71 -4.08 -4.58
C PRO A 74 -17.72 -5.11 -5.13
N ASP A 75 -18.16 -6.18 -5.76
CA ASP A 75 -17.35 -7.36 -6.04
C ASP A 75 -16.90 -7.49 -7.50
N GLY A 76 -17.34 -6.57 -8.37
CA GLY A 76 -17.01 -6.59 -9.79
C GLY A 76 -16.84 -5.21 -10.40
N LEU A 77 -16.54 -5.20 -11.69
CA LEU A 77 -16.36 -3.99 -12.49
C LEU A 77 -17.59 -3.75 -13.34
N HIS A 78 -18.29 -2.63 -13.10
CA HIS A 78 -19.42 -2.22 -13.91
C HIS A 78 -18.98 -1.28 -15.00
N ARG A 79 -19.21 -1.64 -16.26
CA ARG A 79 -18.91 -0.79 -17.42
C ARG A 79 -20.11 0.07 -17.83
N MET A 80 -19.86 1.32 -18.12
CA MET A 80 -20.80 2.25 -18.73
C MET A 80 -20.21 2.78 -20.04
N VAL A 81 -20.79 2.37 -21.16
CA VAL A 81 -20.29 2.72 -22.49
C VAL A 81 -20.97 4.01 -22.96
N PHE A 82 -20.20 4.95 -23.49
CA PHE A 82 -20.75 6.18 -24.09
C PHE A 82 -21.49 5.86 -25.38
N LEU A 83 -22.54 6.62 -25.68
CA LEU A 83 -23.26 6.49 -26.92
C LEU A 83 -22.34 6.73 -28.14
N GLU A 84 -21.44 7.70 -28.00
CA GLU A 84 -20.39 8.02 -28.96
C GLU A 84 -19.03 8.04 -28.25
N PRO A 85 -18.07 7.20 -28.65
CA PRO A 85 -16.74 7.26 -28.14
C PRO A 85 -16.08 8.63 -28.35
N ARG A 86 -15.21 9.04 -27.42
CA ARG A 86 -14.53 10.33 -27.49
C ARG A 86 -13.05 10.11 -27.85
N PRO A 87 -12.38 11.04 -28.54
CA PRO A 87 -10.94 10.94 -28.77
C PRO A 87 -10.18 10.99 -27.43
N CYS A 88 -9.18 10.14 -27.28
CA CYS A 88 -8.35 10.16 -26.06
C CYS A 88 -7.29 11.27 -26.18
N THR A 89 -7.68 12.48 -25.78
CA THR A 89 -6.84 13.66 -25.76
C THR A 89 -6.65 14.17 -24.32
N GLU A 90 -5.64 15.00 -24.12
CA GLU A 90 -5.36 15.64 -22.82
C GLU A 90 -6.56 16.49 -22.33
N ASP A 91 -7.24 17.18 -23.24
CA ASP A 91 -8.42 18.00 -22.92
C ASP A 91 -9.63 17.15 -22.49
N GLU A 92 -9.89 16.03 -23.17
CA GLU A 92 -10.98 15.13 -22.77
C GLU A 92 -10.67 14.45 -21.42
N LEU A 93 -9.43 14.01 -21.20
CA LEU A 93 -9.01 13.45 -19.89
C LEU A 93 -9.15 14.47 -18.77
N ARG A 94 -8.77 15.73 -19.03
CA ARG A 94 -8.95 16.84 -18.09
C ARG A 94 -10.41 17.04 -17.73
N ARG A 95 -11.29 17.17 -18.75
CA ARG A 95 -12.74 17.40 -18.57
C ARG A 95 -13.44 16.27 -17.86
N LEU A 96 -13.04 15.03 -18.09
CA LEU A 96 -13.62 13.85 -17.45
C LEU A 96 -13.13 13.64 -16.03
N SER A 97 -11.95 14.15 -15.68
CA SER A 97 -11.30 13.89 -14.38
C SER A 97 -12.15 14.21 -13.14
N PRO A 98 -12.98 15.28 -13.10
CA PRO A 98 -13.82 15.56 -11.92
C PRO A 98 -14.96 14.54 -11.74
N ALA A 99 -15.44 13.94 -12.82
CA ALA A 99 -16.52 12.96 -12.77
C ALA A 99 -16.01 11.54 -12.39
N ILE A 100 -14.70 11.32 -12.50
CA ILE A 100 -14.07 10.01 -12.25
C ILE A 100 -13.43 10.01 -10.87
N SER A 101 -14.17 9.55 -9.87
CA SER A 101 -13.61 9.35 -8.53
C SER A 101 -12.41 8.41 -8.61
N PHE A 102 -11.23 8.90 -8.18
CA PHE A 102 -9.97 8.16 -8.28
C PHE A 102 -10.05 6.78 -7.60
N ASP A 103 -10.76 6.66 -6.48
CA ASP A 103 -10.85 5.42 -5.72
C ASP A 103 -11.97 4.48 -6.21
N ARG A 104 -12.90 4.97 -7.06
CA ARG A 104 -14.12 4.23 -7.40
C ARG A 104 -14.34 3.98 -8.88
N ALA A 105 -13.65 4.74 -9.76
CA ALA A 105 -13.91 4.67 -11.20
C ALA A 105 -12.62 4.81 -12.03
N MET A 106 -12.70 4.38 -13.28
CA MET A 106 -11.63 4.49 -14.28
C MET A 106 -12.21 4.93 -15.62
N ILE A 107 -11.39 5.63 -16.40
CA ILE A 107 -11.68 5.94 -17.80
C ILE A 107 -11.37 4.69 -18.64
N GLY A 108 -12.33 4.19 -19.38
CA GLY A 108 -12.14 3.07 -20.30
C GLY A 108 -11.60 3.53 -21.66
N VAL A 109 -10.48 2.98 -22.08
CA VAL A 109 -9.78 3.34 -23.33
C VAL A 109 -9.50 2.08 -24.16
N ASN A 110 -9.65 2.19 -25.47
CA ASN A 110 -9.26 1.17 -26.45
C ASN A 110 -8.73 1.82 -27.72
N LEU A 111 -8.53 1.03 -28.77
CA LEU A 111 -8.22 1.51 -30.10
C LEU A 111 -9.48 1.51 -30.98
N ASN A 112 -9.68 2.58 -31.72
CA ASN A 112 -10.73 2.62 -32.79
C ASN A 112 -10.28 1.81 -34.01
N VAL A 113 -11.14 1.73 -35.00
CA VAL A 113 -10.88 1.01 -36.27
C VAL A 113 -9.67 1.53 -37.04
N ASP A 114 -9.29 2.79 -36.85
CA ASP A 114 -8.11 3.43 -37.44
C ASP A 114 -6.83 3.22 -36.59
N GLY A 115 -6.90 2.45 -35.50
CA GLY A 115 -5.78 2.22 -34.57
C GLY A 115 -5.43 3.41 -33.68
N LYS A 116 -6.35 4.39 -33.53
CA LYS A 116 -6.18 5.56 -32.63
C LYS A 116 -6.83 5.32 -31.29
N LEU A 117 -6.23 5.88 -30.25
CA LEU A 117 -6.77 5.84 -28.90
C LEU A 117 -8.10 6.58 -28.81
N GLN A 118 -9.11 5.93 -28.24
CA GLN A 118 -10.40 6.52 -27.92
C GLN A 118 -10.87 6.15 -26.53
N ILE A 119 -11.65 7.04 -25.92
CA ILE A 119 -12.36 6.82 -24.67
C ILE A 119 -13.73 6.25 -25.00
N TRP A 120 -13.98 5.01 -24.63
CA TRP A 120 -15.25 4.35 -24.91
C TRP A 120 -16.26 4.52 -23.77
N GLY A 121 -15.83 4.90 -22.57
CA GLY A 121 -16.74 5.04 -21.42
C GLY A 121 -16.03 5.09 -20.08
N VAL A 122 -16.75 4.65 -19.05
CA VAL A 122 -16.32 4.64 -17.66
C VAL A 122 -16.48 3.23 -17.07
N VAL A 123 -15.53 2.82 -16.26
CA VAL A 123 -15.60 1.60 -15.47
C VAL A 123 -15.74 1.97 -14.00
N HIS A 124 -16.85 1.61 -13.38
CA HIS A 124 -17.07 1.77 -11.96
C HIS A 124 -16.55 0.50 -11.23
N SER A 125 -15.54 0.67 -10.39
CA SER A 125 -14.87 -0.42 -9.68
C SER A 125 -15.31 -0.54 -8.20
N GLY A 126 -16.06 0.45 -7.69
CA GLY A 126 -16.26 0.55 -6.25
C GLY A 126 -14.94 0.76 -5.50
N THR A 127 -15.00 0.71 -4.18
CA THR A 127 -13.82 0.91 -3.32
C THR A 127 -13.02 -0.37 -3.11
N ARG A 128 -13.64 -1.55 -3.12
CA ARG A 128 -12.96 -2.83 -2.83
C ARG A 128 -11.80 -3.12 -3.79
N TRP A 129 -11.94 -2.76 -5.05
CA TRP A 129 -10.88 -2.94 -6.02
C TRP A 129 -9.62 -2.14 -5.67
N MET A 130 -9.78 -0.89 -5.23
CA MET A 130 -8.67 -0.09 -4.72
C MET A 130 -8.12 -0.64 -3.40
N GLN A 131 -8.97 -1.13 -2.55
CA GLN A 131 -8.57 -1.78 -1.30
C GLN A 131 -7.71 -3.04 -1.57
N ALA A 132 -8.06 -3.84 -2.57
CA ALA A 132 -7.25 -4.98 -2.99
C ALA A 132 -5.86 -4.56 -3.48
N ILE A 133 -5.77 -3.47 -4.25
CA ILE A 133 -4.50 -2.90 -4.72
C ILE A 133 -3.68 -2.36 -3.54
N HIS A 134 -4.32 -1.77 -2.53
CA HIS A 134 -3.65 -1.19 -1.34
C HIS A 134 -3.37 -2.18 -0.21
N GLY A 135 -3.35 -3.46 -0.43
CA GLY A 135 -2.95 -4.42 0.57
C GLY A 135 -3.89 -5.62 0.76
N GLY A 136 -4.57 -6.01 -0.33
CA GLY A 136 -5.15 -7.34 -0.43
C GLY A 136 -6.46 -7.53 0.32
N THR A 137 -7.55 -6.92 -0.14
CA THR A 137 -8.90 -7.41 0.15
C THR A 137 -9.20 -8.57 -0.78
N GLN A 138 -9.89 -9.58 -0.28
CA GLN A 138 -10.44 -10.63 -1.14
C GLN A 138 -11.38 -10.01 -2.16
N LEU A 139 -11.09 -10.21 -3.44
CA LEU A 139 -11.98 -9.89 -4.53
C LEU A 139 -12.60 -11.19 -5.03
N ILE A 140 -13.92 -11.24 -5.09
CA ILE A 140 -14.66 -12.36 -5.73
C ILE A 140 -14.25 -12.46 -7.20
N ASN A 141 -14.01 -11.32 -7.84
CA ASN A 141 -13.53 -11.23 -9.20
C ASN A 141 -12.15 -10.57 -9.23
N PRO A 142 -11.13 -11.26 -9.75
CA PRO A 142 -9.79 -10.72 -9.81
C PRO A 142 -9.71 -9.47 -10.69
N VAL A 143 -8.76 -8.60 -10.37
CA VAL A 143 -8.42 -7.45 -11.23
C VAL A 143 -8.02 -7.98 -12.60
N PRO A 144 -8.64 -7.51 -13.70
CA PRO A 144 -8.29 -7.99 -15.03
C PRO A 144 -6.82 -7.67 -15.38
N ASP A 145 -6.14 -8.58 -16.05
CA ASP A 145 -4.75 -8.43 -16.51
C ASP A 145 -4.63 -7.42 -17.66
N SER A 146 -5.11 -6.20 -17.40
CA SER A 146 -5.12 -5.08 -18.35
C SER A 146 -4.14 -4.01 -17.91
N LEU A 147 -3.64 -3.23 -18.85
CA LEU A 147 -2.82 -2.05 -18.54
C LEU A 147 -3.68 -0.99 -17.87
N ILE A 148 -3.20 -0.50 -16.73
CA ILE A 148 -3.83 0.58 -15.98
C ILE A 148 -2.83 1.71 -15.79
N VAL A 149 -3.27 2.93 -16.08
CA VAL A 149 -2.50 4.15 -15.86
C VAL A 149 -3.14 4.94 -14.72
N PHE A 150 -2.33 5.31 -13.75
CA PHE A 150 -2.72 6.13 -12.60
C PHE A 150 -2.08 7.51 -12.74
N VAL A 151 -2.90 8.53 -12.83
CA VAL A 151 -2.48 9.93 -12.79
C VAL A 151 -2.83 10.48 -11.41
N THR A 152 -1.82 10.67 -10.56
CA THR A 152 -2.01 11.05 -9.15
C THR A 152 -1.76 12.53 -8.88
N GLY A 153 -1.26 13.27 -9.86
CA GLY A 153 -1.00 14.70 -9.80
C GLY A 153 -0.05 15.15 -10.88
N PRO A 154 0.37 16.42 -10.89
CA PRO A 154 1.22 16.99 -11.94
C PRO A 154 2.54 16.22 -12.10
N GLY A 155 2.75 15.67 -13.31
CA GLY A 155 3.95 14.89 -13.65
C GLY A 155 4.10 13.58 -12.87
N ARG A 156 3.03 13.07 -12.25
CA ARG A 156 3.01 11.83 -11.47
C ARG A 156 2.14 10.79 -12.16
N ILE A 157 2.78 9.82 -12.76
CA ILE A 157 2.13 8.71 -13.47
C ILE A 157 2.69 7.39 -12.97
N SER A 158 1.80 6.44 -12.72
CA SER A 158 2.17 5.05 -12.44
C SER A 158 1.45 4.12 -13.40
N VAL A 159 2.04 2.98 -13.70
CA VAL A 159 1.50 1.98 -14.62
C VAL A 159 1.53 0.61 -13.97
N SER A 160 0.40 -0.08 -14.05
CA SER A 160 0.29 -1.49 -13.64
C SER A 160 -0.30 -2.36 -14.76
N VAL A 161 -0.12 -3.67 -14.63
CA VAL A 161 -0.87 -4.70 -15.37
C VAL A 161 -1.60 -5.54 -14.34
N GLY A 162 -2.92 -5.47 -14.36
CA GLY A 162 -3.71 -6.02 -13.28
C GLY A 162 -3.33 -5.41 -11.93
N SER A 163 -3.05 -6.25 -10.95
CA SER A 163 -2.57 -5.85 -9.62
C SER A 163 -1.04 -5.63 -9.56
N THR A 164 -0.29 -5.95 -10.62
CA THR A 164 1.18 -5.86 -10.64
C THR A 164 1.62 -4.48 -11.12
N MET A 165 2.25 -3.70 -10.25
CA MET A 165 2.84 -2.42 -10.62
C MET A 165 4.10 -2.66 -11.46
N ILE A 166 4.24 -1.91 -12.54
CA ILE A 166 5.39 -2.00 -13.45
C ILE A 166 6.41 -0.89 -13.15
N ALA A 167 5.98 0.36 -13.19
CA ALA A 167 6.85 1.51 -12.92
C ALA A 167 6.04 2.78 -12.63
N GLY A 168 6.70 3.77 -12.04
CA GLY A 168 6.17 5.13 -11.84
C GLY A 168 7.13 6.20 -12.34
N LEU A 169 6.59 7.35 -12.77
CA LEU A 169 7.33 8.57 -13.12
C LEU A 169 6.93 9.67 -12.13
N ARG A 170 7.91 10.26 -11.46
CA ARG A 170 7.70 11.35 -10.51
C ARG A 170 8.86 12.33 -10.57
N GLY A 171 8.57 13.62 -10.77
CA GLY A 171 9.59 14.66 -10.82
C GLY A 171 10.71 14.39 -11.85
N GLY A 172 10.40 13.74 -12.98
CA GLY A 172 11.36 13.34 -14.00
C GLY A 172 12.26 12.16 -13.61
N GLN A 173 11.93 11.41 -12.55
CA GLN A 173 12.63 10.20 -12.15
C GLN A 173 11.72 8.98 -12.29
N VAL A 174 12.28 7.89 -12.78
CA VAL A 174 11.59 6.60 -12.78
C VAL A 174 11.77 5.95 -11.41
N VAL A 175 10.65 5.64 -10.77
CA VAL A 175 10.61 4.90 -9.52
C VAL A 175 10.25 3.46 -9.87
N SER A 176 11.14 2.52 -9.56
CA SER A 176 10.87 1.10 -9.71
C SER A 176 10.51 0.48 -8.37
N MET A 177 9.78 -0.64 -8.40
CA MET A 177 9.38 -1.44 -7.22
C MET A 177 10.56 -2.06 -6.45
N ALA A 178 11.80 -1.78 -6.84
CA ALA A 178 13.00 -2.50 -6.39
C ALA A 178 13.33 -2.37 -4.89
N ARG A 179 12.56 -1.60 -4.11
CA ARG A 179 12.82 -1.42 -2.67
C ARG A 179 11.56 -1.69 -1.84
N GLU A 180 11.11 -2.92 -1.87
CA GLU A 180 10.02 -3.34 -0.99
C GLU A 180 10.57 -3.63 0.40
N VAL A 181 10.67 -2.62 1.25
CA VAL A 181 11.21 -2.73 2.62
C VAL A 181 10.47 -3.77 3.47
N PHE A 182 9.22 -4.07 3.11
CA PHE A 182 8.44 -5.12 3.78
C PHE A 182 9.01 -6.53 3.57
N ALA A 183 9.80 -6.75 2.52
CA ALA A 183 10.51 -8.00 2.29
C ALA A 183 11.81 -8.10 3.10
N ALA A 184 12.30 -6.98 3.68
CA ALA A 184 13.54 -6.94 4.42
C ALA A 184 13.52 -7.82 5.67
N SER A 185 14.60 -8.54 5.89
CA SER A 185 14.74 -9.46 7.03
C SER A 185 14.71 -8.73 8.37
N TRP A 186 15.31 -7.54 8.46
CA TRP A 186 15.31 -6.73 9.68
C TRP A 186 13.89 -6.29 10.10
N LEU A 187 13.03 -5.90 9.13
CA LEU A 187 11.65 -5.51 9.45
C LEU A 187 10.83 -6.72 9.91
N ARG A 188 11.02 -7.87 9.27
CA ARG A 188 10.40 -9.13 9.68
C ARG A 188 10.84 -9.57 11.07
N ALA A 189 12.11 -9.36 11.41
CA ALA A 189 12.68 -9.67 12.74
C ALA A 189 12.06 -8.84 13.86
N ILE A 190 11.71 -7.57 13.61
CA ILE A 190 11.04 -6.70 14.61
C ILE A 190 9.74 -7.34 15.12
N PHE A 191 9.01 -8.07 14.29
CA PHE A 191 7.72 -8.68 14.63
C PHE A 191 7.82 -10.19 14.92
N ALA A 192 9.01 -10.79 14.94
CA ALA A 192 9.17 -12.25 15.02
C ALA A 192 8.49 -12.86 16.25
N THR A 193 8.77 -12.34 17.46
CA THR A 193 8.20 -12.86 18.72
C THR A 193 6.67 -12.86 18.71
N HIS A 194 6.05 -11.80 18.16
CA HIS A 194 4.58 -11.71 18.13
C HIS A 194 3.95 -12.53 17.00
N ARG A 195 4.69 -12.80 15.95
CA ARG A 195 4.30 -13.77 14.93
C ARG A 195 4.25 -15.18 15.53
N ASP A 196 5.24 -15.56 16.32
CA ASP A 196 5.27 -16.85 17.00
C ASP A 196 4.09 -16.99 17.98
N GLU A 197 3.76 -15.93 18.72
CA GLU A 197 2.57 -15.87 19.58
C GLU A 197 1.25 -16.02 18.79
N LEU A 198 1.10 -15.36 17.64
CA LEU A 198 -0.07 -15.57 16.75
C LEU A 198 -0.19 -17.03 16.33
N TRP A 199 0.95 -17.63 16.03
CA TRP A 199 1.02 -19.03 15.62
C TRP A 199 0.60 -19.96 16.74
N ASP A 200 1.10 -19.78 17.95
CA ASP A 200 0.74 -20.58 19.11
C ASP A 200 -0.76 -20.49 19.40
N LEU A 201 -1.34 -19.30 19.36
CA LEU A 201 -2.78 -19.11 19.55
C LEU A 201 -3.62 -19.81 18.47
N HIS A 202 -3.15 -19.80 17.22
CA HIS A 202 -3.80 -20.54 16.13
C HIS A 202 -3.70 -22.04 16.34
N GLN A 203 -2.53 -22.58 16.73
CA GLN A 203 -2.36 -24.01 16.99
C GLN A 203 -3.22 -24.49 18.18
N ASP A 204 -3.32 -23.69 19.23
CA ASP A 204 -4.21 -23.95 20.35
C ASP A 204 -5.69 -24.04 19.92
N ALA A 205 -6.11 -23.09 19.09
CA ALA A 205 -7.48 -23.09 18.55
C ALA A 205 -7.74 -24.31 17.66
N ARG A 206 -6.77 -24.67 16.82
CA ARG A 206 -6.81 -25.85 15.96
C ARG A 206 -6.96 -27.14 16.75
N GLN A 207 -6.20 -27.31 17.84
CA GLN A 207 -6.28 -28.47 18.70
C GLN A 207 -7.64 -28.59 19.44
N LYS A 208 -8.20 -27.42 19.82
CA LYS A 208 -9.49 -27.36 20.55
C LYS A 208 -10.71 -27.49 19.64
N SER A 209 -10.57 -27.29 18.34
CA SER A 209 -11.71 -27.27 17.41
C SER A 209 -12.40 -28.63 17.24
N GLY A 210 -11.68 -29.72 17.42
CA GLY A 210 -12.17 -31.09 17.13
C GLY A 210 -12.23 -31.43 15.64
N ASP A 211 -12.03 -30.44 14.75
CA ASP A 211 -12.00 -30.59 13.30
C ASP A 211 -10.56 -30.74 12.80
N ILE A 212 -10.40 -31.40 11.65
CA ILE A 212 -9.09 -31.49 10.98
C ILE A 212 -8.89 -30.26 10.11
N TRP A 213 -8.28 -29.22 10.68
CA TRP A 213 -7.91 -28.04 9.92
C TRP A 213 -6.60 -28.27 9.15
N PRO A 214 -6.53 -27.90 7.86
CA PRO A 214 -5.28 -27.93 7.14
C PRO A 214 -4.26 -26.96 7.77
N PRO A 215 -2.95 -27.23 7.63
CA PRO A 215 -1.92 -26.32 8.14
C PRO A 215 -1.95 -24.99 7.35
N ILE A 216 -1.67 -23.90 8.04
CA ILE A 216 -1.44 -22.58 7.41
C ILE A 216 0.05 -22.44 7.11
N ASP A 217 0.38 -21.78 6.01
CA ASP A 217 1.75 -21.40 5.66
C ASP A 217 2.28 -20.39 6.69
N PRO A 218 3.48 -20.57 7.27
CA PRO A 218 4.09 -19.62 8.19
C PRO A 218 4.23 -18.19 7.66
N GLU A 219 4.26 -18.02 6.33
CA GLU A 219 4.29 -16.70 5.69
C GLU A 219 2.93 -15.98 5.71
N PHE A 220 1.81 -16.69 5.86
CA PHE A 220 0.48 -16.10 5.82
C PHE A 220 0.28 -14.97 6.86
N PRO A 221 0.53 -15.17 8.18
CA PRO A 221 0.40 -14.08 9.15
C PRO A 221 1.40 -12.94 8.92
N VAL A 222 2.57 -13.22 8.33
CA VAL A 222 3.53 -12.18 7.94
C VAL A 222 2.93 -11.28 6.88
N ILE A 223 2.40 -11.86 5.80
CA ILE A 223 1.77 -11.13 4.69
C ILE A 223 0.56 -10.33 5.19
N LEU A 224 -0.26 -10.93 6.04
CA LEU A 224 -1.44 -10.27 6.61
C LEU A 224 -1.07 -9.04 7.46
N GLY A 225 -0.06 -9.17 8.33
CA GLY A 225 0.44 -8.07 9.15
C GLY A 225 1.10 -6.97 8.31
N GLN A 226 1.87 -7.35 7.29
CA GLN A 226 2.46 -6.39 6.34
C GLN A 226 1.38 -5.63 5.57
N ASN A 227 0.35 -6.32 5.10
CA ASN A 227 -0.77 -5.69 4.39
C ASN A 227 -1.54 -4.71 5.28
N LEU A 228 -1.75 -5.04 6.55
CA LEU A 228 -2.32 -4.10 7.51
C LEU A 228 -1.47 -2.82 7.61
N LEU A 229 -0.16 -2.96 7.79
CA LEU A 229 0.74 -1.80 7.91
C LEU A 229 0.80 -0.98 6.63
N ARG A 230 0.84 -1.63 5.47
CA ARG A 230 0.74 -0.96 4.16
C ARG A 230 -0.55 -0.15 4.04
N ARG A 231 -1.69 -0.70 4.47
CA ARG A 231 -2.99 -0.01 4.46
C ARG A 231 -2.96 1.25 5.31
N VAL A 232 -2.47 1.15 6.55
CA VAL A 232 -2.33 2.31 7.45
C VAL A 232 -1.48 3.40 6.81
N ILE A 233 -0.31 3.05 6.29
CA ILE A 233 0.62 4.01 5.68
C ILE A 233 -0.01 4.64 4.41
N SER A 234 -0.64 3.84 3.56
CA SER A 234 -1.30 4.32 2.35
C SER A 234 -2.43 5.31 2.65
N LEU A 235 -3.25 5.02 3.66
CA LEU A 235 -4.30 5.90 4.13
C LEU A 235 -3.74 7.22 4.68
N MET A 236 -2.73 7.15 5.56
CA MET A 236 -2.05 8.34 6.08
C MET A 236 -1.48 9.22 4.96
N ARG A 237 -0.93 8.60 3.89
CA ARG A 237 -0.45 9.34 2.70
C ARG A 237 -1.58 10.03 1.95
N SER A 238 -2.73 9.36 1.81
CA SER A 238 -3.88 9.90 1.07
C SER A 238 -4.44 11.18 1.70
N TYR A 239 -4.26 11.35 3.01
CA TYR A 239 -4.70 12.55 3.74
C TYR A 239 -3.85 13.79 3.45
N ARG A 240 -2.64 13.64 2.89
CA ARG A 240 -1.73 14.77 2.54
C ARG A 240 -1.42 15.72 3.71
N HIS A 241 -1.65 15.27 4.92
CA HIS A 241 -1.33 16.01 6.14
C HIS A 241 0.11 15.74 6.59
N GLY A 242 0.64 14.60 6.17
CA GLY A 242 1.84 14.00 6.74
C GLY A 242 1.55 13.46 8.15
N GLY A 243 2.39 12.57 8.65
CA GLY A 243 2.19 11.97 9.96
C GLY A 243 3.39 11.15 10.40
N THR A 244 3.36 10.70 11.63
CA THR A 244 4.37 9.78 12.16
C THR A 244 3.68 8.62 12.84
N LEU A 245 4.07 7.40 12.48
CA LEU A 245 3.68 6.17 13.15
C LEU A 245 4.88 5.62 13.90
N LEU A 246 4.74 5.41 15.20
CA LEU A 246 5.76 4.82 16.06
C LEU A 246 5.35 3.40 16.42
N ILE A 247 6.25 2.46 16.22
CA ILE A 247 6.08 1.07 16.63
C ILE A 247 7.14 0.78 17.68
N ILE A 248 6.69 0.52 18.90
CA ILE A 248 7.56 0.32 20.06
C ILE A 248 7.55 -1.14 20.51
N PRO A 249 8.57 -1.61 21.25
CA PRO A 249 8.55 -2.92 21.87
C PRO A 249 7.35 -3.11 22.79
N SER A 250 6.71 -4.29 22.74
CA SER A 250 5.53 -4.57 23.56
C SER A 250 5.84 -4.59 25.04
N GLU A 251 7.06 -4.99 25.40
CA GLU A 251 7.59 -5.07 26.78
C GLU A 251 7.70 -3.68 27.42
N ARG A 252 7.85 -2.65 26.61
CA ARG A 252 7.98 -1.26 27.09
C ARG A 252 6.67 -0.47 27.07
N THR A 253 5.55 -1.12 26.73
CA THR A 253 4.24 -0.48 26.60
C THR A 253 3.84 0.31 27.86
N ASP A 254 3.98 -0.29 29.05
CA ASP A 254 3.55 0.35 30.30
C ASP A 254 4.52 1.46 30.73
N GLU A 255 5.82 1.30 30.48
CA GLU A 255 6.83 2.34 30.70
C GLU A 255 6.52 3.58 29.83
N LEU A 256 6.30 3.39 28.54
CA LEU A 256 6.13 4.48 27.59
C LEU A 256 4.76 5.16 27.68
N LYS A 257 3.78 4.56 28.34
CA LYS A 257 2.49 5.19 28.67
C LYS A 257 2.56 6.09 29.90
N GLN A 258 3.55 5.89 30.76
CA GLN A 258 3.82 6.73 31.92
C GLN A 258 4.78 7.87 31.57
N ALA A 259 5.07 8.74 32.52
CA ALA A 259 6.11 9.76 32.36
C ALA A 259 7.48 9.08 32.11
N ASN A 260 8.06 9.37 30.96
CA ASN A 260 9.30 8.79 30.51
C ASN A 260 10.13 9.83 29.74
N PRO A 261 11.46 9.61 29.53
CA PRO A 261 12.32 10.58 28.87
C PRO A 261 12.17 10.62 27.33
N TYR A 262 11.45 9.68 26.72
CA TYR A 262 11.45 9.47 25.27
C TYR A 262 10.33 10.20 24.57
N LEU A 263 9.10 10.07 25.07
CA LEU A 263 7.91 10.63 24.45
C LEU A 263 6.80 10.89 25.47
N ASN A 264 5.90 11.80 25.11
CA ASN A 264 4.69 12.09 25.86
C ASN A 264 3.48 11.82 24.98
N ILE A 265 2.64 10.84 25.33
CA ILE A 265 1.39 10.54 24.60
C ILE A 265 0.28 11.43 25.15
N LYS A 266 -0.13 12.42 24.36
CA LYS A 266 -1.17 13.39 24.77
C LYS A 266 -2.53 12.74 24.97
N TYR A 267 -2.88 11.75 24.15
CA TYR A 267 -4.15 11.02 24.20
C TYR A 267 -3.90 9.51 24.36
N PRO A 268 -3.52 9.03 25.55
CA PRO A 268 -3.27 7.61 25.80
C PRO A 268 -4.60 6.85 25.91
N PHE A 269 -4.69 5.66 25.29
CA PHE A 269 -5.83 4.78 25.44
C PHE A 269 -5.72 3.92 26.71
N LEU A 270 -6.88 3.57 27.29
CA LEU A 270 -6.95 2.62 28.41
C LEU A 270 -6.43 1.24 27.99
N THR A 271 -5.97 0.49 28.98
CA THR A 271 -5.51 -0.90 28.80
C THR A 271 -6.75 -1.81 28.84
N ASP A 272 -7.50 -1.87 27.75
CA ASP A 272 -8.68 -2.69 27.61
C ASP A 272 -8.68 -3.52 26.30
N ILE A 273 -9.76 -4.26 26.08
CA ILE A 273 -9.93 -5.10 24.88
C ILE A 273 -9.94 -4.26 23.59
N GLY A 274 -10.43 -3.03 23.64
CA GLY A 274 -10.49 -2.15 22.46
C GLY A 274 -9.11 -1.87 21.87
N ARG A 275 -8.12 -1.58 22.73
CA ARG A 275 -6.73 -1.36 22.31
C ARG A 275 -6.10 -2.59 21.62
N ARG A 276 -6.49 -3.79 22.05
CA ARG A 276 -5.89 -5.07 21.64
C ARG A 276 -6.63 -5.73 20.49
N ARG A 277 -7.52 -5.02 19.81
CA ARG A 277 -8.46 -5.64 18.86
C ARG A 277 -7.80 -6.23 17.62
N ILE A 278 -6.73 -5.63 17.10
CA ILE A 278 -6.09 -6.04 15.86
C ILE A 278 -5.48 -7.44 15.98
N PHE A 279 -4.72 -7.70 17.03
CA PHE A 279 -4.01 -8.96 17.22
C PHE A 279 -4.94 -10.19 17.31
N PRO A 280 -5.97 -10.22 18.17
CA PRO A 280 -6.96 -11.30 18.17
C PRO A 280 -7.73 -11.42 16.86
N HIS A 281 -7.91 -10.32 16.13
CA HIS A 281 -8.60 -10.34 14.87
C HIS A 281 -7.78 -11.07 13.78
N ILE A 282 -6.48 -10.89 13.77
CA ILE A 282 -5.56 -11.64 12.90
C ILE A 282 -5.65 -13.14 13.20
N VAL A 283 -5.60 -13.53 14.49
CA VAL A 283 -5.79 -14.94 14.89
C VAL A 283 -7.16 -15.47 14.42
N GLY A 284 -8.20 -14.66 14.56
CA GLY A 284 -9.54 -15.00 14.08
C GLY A 284 -9.58 -15.27 12.57
N ILE A 285 -8.91 -14.45 11.76
CA ILE A 285 -8.79 -14.67 10.32
C ILE A 285 -8.05 -15.98 10.02
N MET A 286 -6.94 -16.27 10.70
CA MET A 286 -6.20 -17.52 10.54
C MET A 286 -7.10 -18.74 10.85
N ASN A 287 -7.84 -18.68 11.96
CA ASN A 287 -8.73 -19.77 12.37
C ASN A 287 -9.86 -19.99 11.38
N GLU A 288 -10.53 -18.92 10.96
CA GLU A 288 -11.63 -19.01 10.02
C GLU A 288 -11.16 -19.47 8.64
N PHE A 289 -10.01 -19.01 8.18
CA PHE A 289 -9.40 -19.48 6.94
C PHE A 289 -9.17 -20.99 6.94
N ALA A 290 -8.53 -21.50 7.99
CA ALA A 290 -8.33 -22.94 8.13
C ALA A 290 -9.66 -23.73 8.21
N ARG A 291 -10.66 -23.20 8.94
CA ARG A 291 -11.99 -23.79 9.09
C ARG A 291 -12.77 -23.83 7.76
N VAL A 292 -12.73 -22.76 6.97
CA VAL A 292 -13.40 -22.71 5.67
C VAL A 292 -12.72 -23.64 4.67
N ALA A 293 -11.40 -23.65 4.65
CA ALA A 293 -10.63 -24.51 3.77
C ALA A 293 -10.83 -26.01 4.08
N SER A 294 -11.03 -26.38 5.36
CA SER A 294 -11.29 -27.79 5.75
C SER A 294 -12.56 -28.36 5.12
N ARG A 295 -13.56 -27.51 4.84
CA ARG A 295 -14.82 -27.92 4.19
C ARG A 295 -14.68 -28.24 2.69
N SER A 296 -13.62 -27.74 2.06
CA SER A 296 -13.42 -27.83 0.62
C SER A 296 -12.68 -29.09 0.17
N GLN A 297 -12.43 -30.05 1.08
CA GLN A 297 -11.73 -31.34 0.83
C GLN A 297 -10.45 -31.20 -0.02
N ARG A 298 -9.75 -30.08 0.06
CA ARG A 298 -8.50 -29.89 -0.68
C ARG A 298 -7.35 -30.59 0.03
N GLU A 299 -6.43 -31.09 -0.77
CA GLU A 299 -5.20 -31.79 -0.36
C GLU A 299 -4.48 -31.08 0.82
N CYS A 300 -3.76 -31.85 1.64
CA CYS A 300 -3.00 -31.37 2.82
C CYS A 300 -1.82 -30.44 2.47
N ARG A 301 -2.02 -29.50 1.58
CA ARG A 301 -1.07 -28.43 1.32
C ARG A 301 -1.20 -27.33 2.38
N PRO A 302 -0.11 -26.72 2.82
CA PRO A 302 -0.20 -25.52 3.64
C PRO A 302 -1.00 -24.42 2.92
N LEU A 303 -1.91 -23.79 3.65
CA LEU A 303 -2.78 -22.72 3.14
C LEU A 303 -2.00 -21.39 3.15
N GLY A 304 -1.65 -20.91 1.98
CA GLY A 304 -0.94 -19.65 1.78
C GLY A 304 -1.85 -18.49 1.39
N TRP A 305 -1.22 -17.40 0.98
CA TRP A 305 -1.91 -16.18 0.57
C TRP A 305 -2.75 -16.36 -0.70
N ASP A 306 -2.26 -17.16 -1.65
CA ASP A 306 -2.98 -17.40 -2.91
C ASP A 306 -4.27 -18.21 -2.67
N GLU A 307 -4.23 -19.22 -1.77
CA GLU A 307 -5.42 -19.96 -1.36
C GLU A 307 -6.40 -19.06 -0.62
N TYR A 308 -5.91 -18.14 0.22
CA TYR A 308 -6.75 -17.15 0.91
C TYR A 308 -7.47 -16.25 -0.09
N LEU A 309 -6.76 -15.72 -1.09
CA LEU A 309 -7.36 -14.87 -2.12
C LEU A 309 -8.34 -15.62 -3.03
N ALA A 310 -8.14 -16.93 -3.22
CA ALA A 310 -9.02 -17.75 -4.05
C ALA A 310 -10.31 -18.21 -3.34
N LEU A 311 -10.38 -18.07 -2.00
CA LEU A 311 -11.57 -18.44 -1.24
C LEU A 311 -12.59 -17.31 -1.27
N SER A 312 -13.82 -17.64 -1.67
CA SER A 312 -14.97 -16.74 -1.57
C SER A 312 -15.85 -17.18 -0.38
N ASP A 313 -15.60 -16.62 0.79
CA ASP A 313 -16.37 -16.88 2.00
C ASP A 313 -16.85 -15.57 2.65
N PRO A 314 -18.17 -15.43 2.93
CA PRO A 314 -18.73 -14.18 3.46
C PRO A 314 -18.20 -13.80 4.86
N VAL A 315 -17.77 -14.77 5.66
CA VAL A 315 -17.24 -14.51 7.01
C VAL A 315 -15.82 -13.98 6.89
N LEU A 316 -14.97 -14.63 6.08
CA LEU A 316 -13.62 -14.15 5.81
C LEU A 316 -13.63 -12.75 5.19
N THR A 317 -14.51 -12.50 4.20
CA THR A 317 -14.67 -11.18 3.59
C THR A 317 -14.99 -10.11 4.62
N ARG A 318 -15.95 -10.38 5.54
CA ARG A 318 -16.29 -9.43 6.63
C ARG A 318 -15.14 -9.22 7.61
N MET A 319 -14.38 -10.26 7.90
CA MET A 319 -13.22 -10.14 8.80
C MET A 319 -12.11 -9.31 8.15
N ASP A 320 -11.87 -9.47 6.85
CA ASP A 320 -10.91 -8.65 6.12
C ASP A 320 -11.37 -7.17 6.05
N GLU A 321 -12.65 -6.92 5.80
CA GLU A 321 -13.23 -5.56 5.87
C GLU A 321 -13.06 -4.92 7.25
N ALA A 322 -13.28 -5.69 8.33
CA ALA A 322 -13.10 -5.19 9.69
C ALA A 322 -11.62 -4.85 9.96
N LEU A 323 -10.67 -5.62 9.42
CA LEU A 323 -9.25 -5.30 9.51
C LEU A 323 -8.92 -4.00 8.73
N PHE A 324 -9.59 -3.79 7.59
CA PHE A 324 -9.47 -2.57 6.80
C PHE A 324 -10.00 -1.35 7.56
N GLU A 325 -11.15 -1.46 8.22
CA GLU A 325 -11.70 -0.39 9.07
C GLU A 325 -10.79 -0.06 10.26
N LEU A 326 -10.14 -1.06 10.84
CA LEU A 326 -9.12 -0.82 11.88
C LEU A 326 -7.90 -0.07 11.33
N ALA A 327 -7.50 -0.32 10.08
CA ALA A 327 -6.44 0.46 9.43
C ALA A 327 -6.86 1.92 9.19
N HIS A 328 -8.11 2.18 8.79
CA HIS A 328 -8.68 3.52 8.70
C HIS A 328 -8.64 4.23 10.05
N PHE A 329 -9.14 3.58 11.09
CA PHE A 329 -9.13 4.14 12.43
C PHE A 329 -7.72 4.57 12.87
N VAL A 330 -6.72 3.72 12.69
CA VAL A 330 -5.32 4.03 13.04
C VAL A 330 -4.80 5.21 12.21
N ALA A 331 -5.12 5.24 10.91
CA ALA A 331 -4.69 6.31 10.01
C ALA A 331 -5.33 7.65 10.37
N ASP A 332 -6.62 7.67 10.74
CA ASP A 332 -7.36 8.88 11.13
C ASP A 332 -6.74 9.55 12.37
N LEU A 333 -6.23 8.77 13.32
CA LEU A 333 -5.54 9.30 14.49
C LEU A 333 -4.30 10.13 14.13
N SER A 334 -3.70 9.91 12.96
CA SER A 334 -2.52 10.65 12.47
C SER A 334 -2.84 12.06 12.00
N LEU A 335 -4.13 12.42 11.86
CA LEU A 335 -4.56 13.77 11.51
C LEU A 335 -4.37 14.77 12.65
N VAL A 336 -4.17 14.30 13.86
CA VAL A 336 -3.81 15.13 15.00
C VAL A 336 -2.29 15.31 15.04
N ASP A 337 -1.83 16.52 15.33
CA ASP A 337 -0.41 16.80 15.47
C ASP A 337 0.25 15.91 16.52
N GLY A 338 1.40 15.33 16.16
CA GLY A 338 2.11 14.32 16.93
C GLY A 338 2.19 12.98 16.22
N ALA A 339 2.57 11.96 16.94
CA ALA A 339 2.68 10.60 16.40
C ALA A 339 1.55 9.71 16.90
N VAL A 340 1.16 8.73 16.10
CA VAL A 340 0.37 7.58 16.55
C VAL A 340 1.33 6.53 17.08
N VAL A 341 1.05 5.98 18.24
CA VAL A 341 1.92 4.99 18.89
C VAL A 341 1.23 3.64 18.93
N LEU A 342 1.87 2.67 18.31
CA LEU A 342 1.52 1.25 18.36
C LEU A 342 2.63 0.48 19.06
N ASN A 343 2.32 -0.69 19.62
CA ASN A 343 3.34 -1.67 19.93
C ASN A 343 3.46 -2.74 18.84
N ARG A 344 4.41 -3.65 18.95
CA ARG A 344 4.66 -4.73 17.98
C ARG A 344 3.52 -5.76 17.84
N ARG A 345 2.53 -5.74 18.76
CA ARG A 345 1.26 -6.48 18.68
C ARG A 345 0.17 -5.71 17.94
N PHE A 346 0.51 -4.57 17.33
CA PHE A 346 -0.46 -3.64 16.75
C PHE A 346 -1.51 -3.12 17.76
N GLU A 347 -1.22 -3.13 19.06
CA GLU A 347 -2.06 -2.46 20.03
C GLU A 347 -1.87 -0.95 19.90
N VAL A 348 -2.97 -0.23 19.75
CA VAL A 348 -2.96 1.24 19.66
C VAL A 348 -2.83 1.82 21.06
N LEU A 349 -1.67 2.38 21.39
CA LEU A 349 -1.39 2.91 22.74
C LEU A 349 -1.94 4.31 22.93
N GLY A 350 -1.98 5.10 21.87
CA GLY A 350 -2.50 6.45 21.86
C GLY A 350 -2.00 7.24 20.66
N PHE A 351 -2.31 8.53 20.66
CA PHE A 351 -1.96 9.44 19.57
C PHE A 351 -1.64 10.84 20.07
N GLY A 352 -1.24 11.74 19.15
CA GLY A 352 -0.74 13.07 19.50
C GLY A 352 0.56 12.98 20.31
N ALA A 353 1.37 11.94 20.11
CA ALA A 353 2.58 11.74 20.88
C ALA A 353 3.67 12.73 20.44
N GLU A 354 4.25 13.41 21.42
CA GLU A 354 5.36 14.33 21.25
C GLU A 354 6.66 13.61 21.63
N ILE A 355 7.59 13.52 20.69
CA ILE A 355 8.93 12.99 20.97
C ILE A 355 9.72 14.04 21.77
N SER A 356 10.33 13.63 22.88
CA SER A 356 11.02 14.53 23.79
C SER A 356 12.08 15.39 23.10
N GLY A 357 12.04 16.69 23.38
CA GLY A 357 13.05 17.64 22.92
C GLY A 357 14.41 17.50 23.63
N GLY A 358 14.43 16.85 24.81
CA GLY A 358 15.65 16.61 25.59
C GLY A 358 16.50 15.45 25.10
N LEU A 359 16.04 14.67 24.10
CA LEU A 359 16.84 13.61 23.52
C LEU A 359 18.02 14.15 22.73
N GLU A 360 19.12 13.40 22.72
CA GLU A 360 20.34 13.76 22.00
C GLU A 360 20.07 14.00 20.49
N ASN A 361 20.65 15.07 19.96
CA ASN A 361 20.50 15.40 18.56
C ASN A 361 21.38 14.49 17.68
N VAL A 362 20.75 13.85 16.72
CA VAL A 362 21.45 13.11 15.67
C VAL A 362 21.96 14.10 14.63
N THR A 363 23.28 14.17 14.45
CA THR A 363 23.93 15.05 13.46
C THR A 363 24.18 14.35 12.14
N GLN A 364 24.35 13.02 12.19
CA GLN A 364 24.59 12.15 11.04
C GLN A 364 23.72 10.91 11.14
N LEU A 365 23.18 10.49 10.03
CA LEU A 365 22.42 9.26 9.88
C LEU A 365 22.95 8.45 8.68
N HIS A 366 22.50 7.24 8.52
CA HIS A 366 22.78 6.44 7.34
C HIS A 366 21.52 6.29 6.48
N VAL A 367 21.68 6.54 5.16
CA VAL A 367 20.64 6.25 4.17
C VAL A 367 20.92 4.86 3.58
N ALA A 368 19.98 3.95 3.71
CA ALA A 368 20.08 2.62 3.12
C ALA A 368 19.94 2.69 1.59
N LEU A 369 20.86 2.05 0.89
CA LEU A 369 20.86 1.95 -0.56
C LEU A 369 20.26 0.63 -1.06
N ASP A 370 20.09 -0.34 -0.16
CA ASP A 370 19.39 -1.62 -0.39
C ASP A 370 18.33 -1.86 0.71
N ILE A 371 17.50 -2.89 0.54
CA ILE A 371 16.40 -3.17 1.46
C ILE A 371 16.86 -3.68 2.83
N GLU A 372 18.01 -4.37 2.88
CA GLU A 372 18.57 -4.90 4.14
C GLU A 372 19.38 -3.85 4.91
N GLY A 373 19.77 -2.74 4.26
CA GLY A 373 20.61 -1.72 4.87
C GLY A 373 22.08 -2.13 5.02
N GLU A 374 22.53 -3.12 4.25
CA GLU A 374 23.93 -3.54 4.21
C GLU A 374 24.80 -2.46 3.54
N THR A 375 24.31 -1.91 2.44
CA THR A 375 24.94 -0.78 1.75
C THR A 375 24.29 0.50 2.24
N ARG A 376 25.09 1.35 2.89
CA ARG A 376 24.60 2.60 3.50
C ARG A 376 25.48 3.78 3.13
N GLN A 377 24.88 4.94 2.98
CA GLN A 377 25.58 6.19 2.77
C GLN A 377 25.38 7.15 3.96
N PRO A 378 26.42 7.65 4.59
CA PRO A 378 26.28 8.65 5.64
C PRO A 378 25.76 9.97 5.08
N GLU A 379 24.76 10.55 5.76
CA GLU A 379 24.15 11.82 5.38
C GLU A 379 24.01 12.73 6.61
N ALA A 380 24.28 14.03 6.43
CA ALA A 380 24.05 15.01 7.48
C ALA A 380 22.56 15.31 7.62
N VAL A 381 22.06 15.37 8.85
CA VAL A 381 20.64 15.63 9.16
C VAL A 381 20.21 17.08 8.84
N LYS A 382 21.15 17.95 8.49
CA LYS A 382 20.94 19.37 8.21
C LYS A 382 19.93 19.57 7.07
N GLY A 383 18.87 20.34 7.33
CA GLY A 383 17.81 20.63 6.34
C GLY A 383 16.61 19.69 6.39
N ARG A 384 16.63 18.60 7.15
CA ARG A 384 15.48 17.72 7.32
C ARG A 384 14.39 18.34 8.21
N GLY A 385 13.12 18.07 7.91
CA GLY A 385 11.96 18.59 8.63
C GLY A 385 11.89 18.14 10.10
N THR A 386 11.06 18.80 10.90
CA THR A 386 10.95 18.54 12.35
C THR A 386 10.54 17.12 12.66
N ARG A 387 9.54 16.55 11.95
CA ARG A 387 9.09 15.15 12.13
C ARG A 387 10.23 14.15 11.90
N HIS A 388 11.02 14.34 10.86
CA HIS A 388 12.19 13.50 10.58
C HIS A 388 13.22 13.54 11.71
N ARG A 389 13.63 14.76 12.13
CA ARG A 389 14.59 14.94 13.21
C ARG A 389 14.14 14.33 14.54
N SER A 390 12.84 14.45 14.85
CA SER A 390 12.26 13.82 16.04
C SER A 390 12.32 12.30 15.97
N ALA A 391 11.98 11.71 14.82
CA ALA A 391 12.08 10.27 14.60
C ALA A 391 13.54 9.77 14.74
N TYR A 392 14.52 10.50 14.19
CA TYR A 392 15.93 10.15 14.33
C TYR A 392 16.38 10.14 15.79
N ARG A 393 16.02 11.17 16.56
CA ARG A 393 16.36 11.27 17.99
C ARG A 393 15.73 10.12 18.79
N LEU A 394 14.46 9.78 18.48
CA LEU A 394 13.81 8.67 19.17
C LEU A 394 14.50 7.35 18.88
N CYS A 395 14.76 7.02 17.61
CA CYS A 395 15.42 5.76 17.25
C CYS A 395 16.88 5.71 17.72
N ASN A 396 17.55 6.86 17.92
CA ASN A 396 18.87 6.94 18.52
C ASN A 396 18.85 6.66 20.03
N ALA A 397 17.79 7.08 20.72
CA ALA A 397 17.65 6.88 22.17
C ALA A 397 16.95 5.56 22.54
N LEU A 398 16.05 5.10 21.67
CA LEU A 398 15.26 3.89 21.81
C LEU A 398 15.52 2.99 20.59
N HIS A 399 16.59 2.20 20.68
CA HIS A 399 17.12 1.40 19.57
C HIS A 399 16.11 0.36 19.03
N ASP A 400 15.18 -0.07 19.87
CA ASP A 400 14.15 -1.05 19.51
C ASP A 400 12.91 -0.42 18.86
N ALA A 401 12.83 0.91 18.77
CA ALA A 401 11.72 1.60 18.14
C ALA A 401 11.87 1.63 16.62
N LEU A 402 10.74 1.49 15.93
CA LEU A 402 10.61 1.76 14.51
C LEU A 402 9.75 3.02 14.32
N ALA A 403 10.25 4.02 13.62
CA ALA A 403 9.47 5.19 13.25
C ALA A 403 9.21 5.18 11.74
N ILE A 404 7.95 5.40 11.36
CA ILE A 404 7.53 5.55 9.97
C ILE A 404 7.05 6.98 9.82
N VAL A 405 7.80 7.79 9.07
CA VAL A 405 7.51 9.21 8.84
C VAL A 405 6.92 9.38 7.46
N ILE A 406 5.77 10.01 7.39
CA ILE A 406 5.08 10.35 6.16
C ILE A 406 5.09 11.85 6.01
N SER A 407 5.65 12.35 4.89
CA SER A 407 5.69 13.78 4.60
C SER A 407 4.39 14.26 3.93
N GLN A 408 4.15 15.57 3.92
CA GLN A 408 2.96 16.16 3.27
C GLN A 408 2.92 15.93 1.77
N ASP A 409 4.08 15.78 1.13
CA ASP A 409 4.21 15.44 -0.28
C ASP A 409 4.12 13.93 -0.57
N GLY A 410 3.86 13.12 0.48
CA GLY A 410 3.58 11.69 0.40
C GLY A 410 4.83 10.80 0.34
N GLN A 411 6.02 11.30 0.69
CA GLN A 411 7.18 10.44 0.86
C GLN A 411 7.04 9.65 2.16
N VAL A 412 7.48 8.39 2.14
CA VAL A 412 7.50 7.50 3.29
C VAL A 412 8.93 7.16 3.64
N LEU A 413 9.28 7.33 4.90
CA LEU A 413 10.60 7.06 5.44
C LEU A 413 10.47 6.10 6.62
N PHE A 414 11.13 4.95 6.55
CA PHE A 414 11.33 4.08 7.70
C PHE A 414 12.63 4.48 8.40
N VAL A 415 12.58 4.58 9.71
CA VAL A 415 13.73 4.93 10.55
C VAL A 415 13.85 3.90 11.65
N HIS A 416 15.03 3.31 11.77
CA HIS A 416 15.34 2.31 12.79
C HIS A 416 16.82 2.37 13.17
N TRP A 417 17.15 1.97 14.38
CA TRP A 417 18.53 1.72 14.78
C TRP A 417 18.99 0.41 14.17
N HIS A 418 19.94 0.48 13.24
CA HIS A 418 20.41 -0.67 12.50
C HIS A 418 21.93 -0.68 12.45
N ASP A 419 22.57 -1.79 12.86
CA ASP A 419 24.02 -1.98 12.88
C ASP A 419 24.80 -0.80 13.43
N GLY A 420 24.43 -0.37 14.65
CA GLY A 420 25.16 0.64 15.40
C GLY A 420 24.89 2.10 15.00
N ALA A 421 23.89 2.36 14.14
CA ALA A 421 23.56 3.72 13.71
C ALA A 421 22.08 3.89 13.38
N VAL A 422 21.58 5.14 13.49
CA VAL A 422 20.28 5.51 12.97
C VAL A 422 20.31 5.38 11.45
N THR A 423 19.52 4.45 10.93
CA THR A 423 19.42 4.17 9.50
C THR A 423 18.03 4.50 9.00
N CYS A 424 17.93 5.06 7.82
CA CYS A 424 16.67 5.35 7.17
C CYS A 424 16.59 4.71 5.78
N TRP A 425 15.40 4.20 5.47
CA TRP A 425 15.01 3.70 4.15
C TRP A 425 14.05 4.69 3.54
N ASP A 426 14.54 5.43 2.55
CA ASP A 426 13.78 6.43 1.81
C ASP A 426 13.13 5.79 0.57
N GLN A 427 12.05 6.40 0.07
CA GLN A 427 11.31 5.96 -1.13
C GLN A 427 10.77 4.52 -1.02
N VAL A 428 10.27 4.17 0.14
CA VAL A 428 9.66 2.87 0.40
C VAL A 428 8.37 2.75 -0.40
N ALA A 429 8.27 1.72 -1.23
CA ALA A 429 7.01 1.32 -1.84
C ALA A 429 6.11 0.72 -0.76
N THR A 430 5.08 1.43 -0.37
CA THR A 430 4.15 1.00 0.68
C THR A 430 2.84 0.48 0.11
N SER A 431 2.54 0.82 -1.14
CA SER A 431 1.46 0.21 -1.93
C SER A 431 1.80 0.27 -3.42
N LEU A 432 1.05 -0.47 -4.21
CA LEU A 432 1.14 -0.48 -5.67
C LEU A 432 0.88 0.90 -6.33
N LEU A 433 0.40 1.88 -5.55
CA LEU A 433 0.07 3.24 -6.02
C LEU A 433 0.90 4.35 -5.36
N ASP A 434 1.92 3.99 -4.62
CA ASP A 434 2.70 4.91 -3.80
C ASP A 434 3.80 5.66 -4.58
N PHE A 435 3.47 6.09 -5.80
CA PHE A 435 4.37 6.87 -6.63
C PHE A 435 3.99 8.33 -6.76
#